data_7c81053f11132b3a529f5fa05170ba67
#
_entry.id   7c81053f11132b3a529f5fa05170ba67
#
_cell.length_a   1.000
_cell.length_b   1.000
_cell.length_c   1.000
_cell.angle_alpha   90.00
_cell.angle_beta   90.00
_cell.angle_gamma   90.00
#
_symmetry.space_group_name_H-M   'P 1'
#
loop_
_entity.id
_entity.type
_entity.pdbx_description
1 polymer ?
#
loop_
_entity_poly.entity_id
_entity_poly.type
_entity_poly.pdbx_seq_one_letter_code
_entity_poly.pdbx_strand_id
1 'polypeptide(L)'
;MQVAILVMVAVSKMLSYGVIFSPSCARRACVVFKKAKPSKNDYRKYNIKTVVGPDDYASMHEVLTRRFTHGMQEQKELEEKNMPQEVGSFTRFPDIIMMDGGRGQVNICLQVLEELGLDIPVCGMVKDDNHRTRGLYFHNVEIPIDRHGEGFKLITRIQDEAHRFAIEYHRSLRSKNQIHSVLDEIEGIGPARRKALMKHFMGVEKIKEATVEEL
;
A
#
# COMPACT_ATOMS: atom_id res chain seq x y z
N MET A 1 11.87 21.11 -11.34
CA MET A 1 11.44 19.70 -11.52
C MET A 1 10.80 19.21 -10.24
N GLN A 2 9.60 18.65 -10.29
CA GLN A 2 8.92 18.09 -9.13
C GLN A 2 9.15 16.58 -9.11
N VAL A 3 10.12 16.11 -8.29
CA VAL A 3 10.36 14.67 -8.17
C VAL A 3 9.20 14.01 -7.39
N ALA A 4 8.52 13.07 -8.02
CA ALA A 4 7.49 12.22 -7.41
C ALA A 4 8.06 10.82 -7.19
N ILE A 5 8.04 10.36 -5.95
CA ILE A 5 8.55 9.05 -5.54
C ILE A 5 7.37 8.15 -5.18
N LEU A 6 7.23 7.03 -5.84
CA LEU A 6 6.27 5.98 -5.48
C LEU A 6 6.96 4.93 -4.63
N VAL A 7 6.38 4.62 -3.48
CA VAL A 7 6.91 3.58 -2.58
C VAL A 7 5.91 2.43 -2.44
N MET A 8 6.35 1.23 -2.71
CA MET A 8 5.56 0.01 -2.58
C MET A 8 6.00 -0.79 -1.35
N VAL A 9 5.06 -1.13 -0.49
CA VAL A 9 5.28 -1.92 0.72
C VAL A 9 4.43 -3.18 0.72
N ALA A 10 5.07 -4.31 1.00
CA ALA A 10 4.39 -5.56 1.32
C ALA A 10 3.86 -5.49 2.75
N VAL A 11 2.55 -5.46 2.89
CA VAL A 11 1.90 -5.40 4.21
C VAL A 11 2.11 -6.69 5.02
N SER A 12 2.37 -7.82 4.35
CA SER A 12 2.58 -9.14 4.97
C SER A 12 3.89 -9.29 5.75
N LYS A 13 4.98 -8.62 5.34
CA LYS A 13 6.30 -8.71 6.00
C LYS A 13 6.41 -7.99 7.34
N MET A 14 5.43 -7.15 7.69
CA MET A 14 5.46 -6.39 8.96
C MET A 14 5.07 -7.20 10.19
N LEU A 15 4.73 -8.49 10.05
CA LEU A 15 4.10 -9.27 11.10
C LEU A 15 4.97 -10.40 11.66
N SER A 16 6.29 -10.23 11.68
CA SER A 16 7.22 -11.13 12.36
C SER A 16 7.03 -11.19 13.90
N TYR A 17 6.07 -10.45 14.44
CA TYR A 17 5.69 -10.50 15.85
C TYR A 17 4.35 -11.22 16.04
N GLY A 18 4.39 -12.56 16.01
CA GLY A 18 3.46 -13.43 16.74
C GLY A 18 1.97 -13.37 16.42
N VAL A 19 1.52 -13.08 15.18
CA VAL A 19 0.10 -13.10 14.84
C VAL A 19 -0.18 -14.09 13.70
N ILE A 20 -1.02 -15.08 13.99
CA ILE A 20 -1.51 -16.11 13.08
C ILE A 20 -2.26 -15.43 11.91
N PHE A 21 -1.83 -15.72 10.67
CA PHE A 21 -2.41 -15.21 9.43
C PHE A 21 -3.51 -16.12 8.90
N SER A 22 -4.62 -15.50 8.48
CA SER A 22 -5.49 -16.09 7.47
C SER A 22 -4.81 -15.96 6.09
N PRO A 23 -4.60 -17.05 5.34
CA PRO A 23 -3.88 -17.04 4.06
C PRO A 23 -4.58 -16.23 2.95
N SER A 24 -5.82 -15.80 3.17
CA SER A 24 -6.69 -15.25 2.13
C SER A 24 -6.60 -13.73 1.91
N CYS A 25 -5.65 -13.03 2.50
CA CYS A 25 -5.66 -11.56 2.46
C CYS A 25 -4.30 -10.93 2.19
N ALA A 26 -3.73 -11.21 1.02
CA ALA A 26 -2.58 -10.45 0.53
C ALA A 26 -3.02 -9.03 0.17
N ARG A 27 -2.37 -8.03 0.77
CA ARG A 27 -2.67 -6.61 0.56
C ARG A 27 -1.40 -5.82 0.37
N ARG A 28 -1.50 -4.76 -0.41
CA ARG A 28 -0.39 -3.87 -0.70
C ARG A 28 -0.78 -2.43 -0.43
N ALA A 29 0.17 -1.65 0.02
CA ALA A 29 0.04 -0.22 0.21
C ALA A 29 1.06 0.51 -0.64
N CYS A 30 0.65 1.65 -1.15
CA CYS A 30 1.45 2.51 -1.98
C CYS A 30 1.39 3.93 -1.43
N VAL A 31 2.54 4.51 -1.12
CA VAL A 31 2.65 5.90 -0.69
C VAL A 31 3.37 6.72 -1.75
N VAL A 32 3.08 7.99 -1.80
CA VAL A 32 3.67 8.93 -2.77
C VAL A 32 4.30 10.09 -2.02
N PHE A 33 5.50 10.46 -2.43
CA PHE A 33 6.19 11.65 -1.95
C PHE A 33 6.37 12.62 -3.12
N LYS A 34 6.09 13.89 -2.89
CA LYS A 34 6.32 14.99 -3.83
C LYS A 34 7.15 16.06 -3.13
N LYS A 35 8.24 16.51 -3.75
CA LYS A 35 9.18 17.50 -3.14
C LYS A 35 9.65 17.06 -1.74
N ALA A 36 10.02 15.79 -1.59
CA ALA A 36 10.44 15.17 -0.33
C ALA A 36 9.39 15.24 0.83
N LYS A 37 8.10 15.48 0.52
CA LYS A 37 7.00 15.50 1.49
C LYS A 37 5.94 14.45 1.13
N PRO A 38 5.27 13.84 2.12
CA PRO A 38 4.18 12.90 1.89
C PRO A 38 3.00 13.55 1.15
N SER A 39 2.54 12.93 0.05
CA SER A 39 1.35 13.35 -0.69
C SER A 39 0.20 12.38 -0.41
N LYS A 40 -0.48 12.58 0.72
CA LYS A 40 -1.47 11.64 1.26
C LYS A 40 -2.66 11.39 0.33
N ASN A 41 -3.02 12.36 -0.49
CA ASN A 41 -4.11 12.25 -1.48
C ASN A 41 -3.79 11.22 -2.58
N ASP A 42 -2.51 10.96 -2.82
CA ASP A 42 -2.04 10.02 -3.82
C ASP A 42 -1.76 8.61 -3.26
N TYR A 43 -1.98 8.40 -1.96
CA TYR A 43 -1.82 7.09 -1.34
C TYR A 43 -2.91 6.13 -1.81
N ARG A 44 -2.54 4.88 -2.04
CA ARG A 44 -3.48 3.85 -2.50
C ARG A 44 -3.32 2.56 -1.70
N LYS A 45 -4.45 1.87 -1.51
CA LYS A 45 -4.57 0.57 -0.87
C LYS A 45 -5.08 -0.42 -1.90
N TYR A 46 -4.41 -1.55 -2.02
CA TYR A 46 -4.75 -2.57 -3.01
C TYR A 46 -5.13 -3.88 -2.32
N ASN A 47 -6.29 -4.39 -2.67
CA ASN A 47 -6.67 -5.77 -2.40
C ASN A 47 -6.21 -6.63 -3.56
N ILE A 48 -5.50 -7.71 -3.28
CA ILE A 48 -5.09 -8.69 -4.26
C ILE A 48 -6.32 -9.49 -4.68
N LYS A 49 -6.50 -9.69 -5.98
CA LYS A 49 -7.71 -10.31 -6.55
C LYS A 49 -7.45 -11.68 -7.18
N THR A 50 -6.29 -11.86 -7.79
CA THR A 50 -5.99 -13.02 -8.64
C THR A 50 -5.04 -14.02 -8.02
N VAL A 51 -4.22 -13.58 -7.05
CA VAL A 51 -3.20 -14.41 -6.42
C VAL A 51 -3.78 -15.17 -5.24
N VAL A 52 -3.66 -16.49 -5.28
CA VAL A 52 -4.06 -17.40 -4.18
C VAL A 52 -2.83 -17.79 -3.39
N GLY A 53 -2.91 -17.62 -2.07
CA GLY A 53 -1.80 -17.94 -1.16
C GLY A 53 -0.81 -16.79 -0.92
N PRO A 54 0.29 -17.05 -0.20
CA PRO A 54 1.26 -16.05 0.26
C PRO A 54 2.35 -15.76 -0.78
N ASP A 55 2.00 -15.53 -2.04
CA ASP A 55 2.93 -15.15 -3.10
C ASP A 55 3.10 -13.63 -3.16
N ASP A 56 4.19 -13.16 -2.55
CA ASP A 56 4.54 -11.74 -2.50
C ASP A 56 4.89 -11.18 -3.88
N TYR A 57 5.54 -11.96 -4.73
CA TYR A 57 5.98 -11.51 -6.04
C TYR A 57 4.80 -11.39 -7.01
N ALA A 58 3.96 -12.42 -7.11
CA ALA A 58 2.76 -12.37 -7.93
C ALA A 58 1.80 -11.26 -7.46
N SER A 59 1.64 -11.08 -6.14
CA SER A 59 0.83 -9.99 -5.58
C SER A 59 1.36 -8.60 -5.96
N MET A 60 2.69 -8.45 -6.01
CA MET A 60 3.32 -7.18 -6.40
C MET A 60 3.15 -6.93 -7.88
N HIS A 61 3.36 -7.94 -8.70
CA HIS A 61 3.11 -7.89 -10.15
C HIS A 61 1.66 -7.44 -10.43
N GLU A 62 0.66 -8.08 -9.82
CA GLU A 62 -0.75 -7.69 -9.98
C GLU A 62 -0.99 -6.21 -9.67
N VAL A 63 -0.47 -5.72 -8.55
CA VAL A 63 -0.73 -4.34 -8.10
C VAL A 63 -0.06 -3.31 -8.99
N LEU A 64 1.20 -3.55 -9.38
CA LEU A 64 1.93 -2.66 -10.28
C LEU A 64 1.27 -2.59 -11.65
N THR A 65 0.94 -3.76 -12.22
CA THR A 65 0.22 -3.84 -13.51
C THR A 65 -1.09 -3.06 -13.44
N ARG A 66 -1.92 -3.31 -12.44
CA ARG A 66 -3.21 -2.60 -12.28
C ARG A 66 -3.03 -1.09 -12.12
N ARG A 67 -2.04 -0.64 -11.36
CA ARG A 67 -1.79 0.78 -11.15
C ARG A 67 -1.41 1.48 -12.45
N PHE A 68 -0.42 0.94 -13.15
CA PHE A 68 0.11 1.58 -14.36
C PHE A 68 -0.84 1.45 -15.54
N THR A 69 -1.48 0.30 -15.74
CA THR A 69 -2.52 0.15 -16.78
C THR A 69 -3.66 1.14 -16.56
N HIS A 70 -4.12 1.31 -15.30
CA HIS A 70 -5.15 2.30 -15.00
C HIS A 70 -4.69 3.73 -15.28
N GLY A 71 -3.44 4.07 -14.95
CA GLY A 71 -2.88 5.39 -15.26
C GLY A 71 -2.78 5.66 -16.75
N MET A 72 -2.32 4.67 -17.53
CA MET A 72 -2.25 4.78 -19.00
C MET A 72 -3.64 4.95 -19.62
N GLN A 73 -4.63 4.20 -19.14
CA GLN A 73 -6.00 4.32 -19.59
C GLN A 73 -6.59 5.70 -19.26
N GLU A 74 -6.39 6.18 -18.03
CA GLU A 74 -6.87 7.51 -17.61
C GLU A 74 -6.20 8.62 -18.43
N GLN A 75 -4.90 8.52 -18.75
CA GLN A 75 -4.20 9.44 -19.65
C GLN A 75 -4.86 9.51 -21.02
N LYS A 76 -5.12 8.34 -21.62
CA LYS A 76 -5.78 8.24 -22.93
C LYS A 76 -7.17 8.86 -22.93
N GLU A 77 -7.99 8.57 -21.91
CA GLU A 77 -9.33 9.13 -21.77
C GLU A 77 -9.32 10.67 -21.63
N LEU A 78 -8.31 11.23 -20.93
CA LEU A 78 -8.17 12.67 -20.79
C LEU A 78 -7.70 13.32 -22.09
N GLU A 79 -6.79 12.68 -22.82
CA GLU A 79 -6.36 13.14 -24.15
C GLU A 79 -7.53 13.16 -25.14
N GLU A 80 -8.34 12.11 -25.19
CA GLU A 80 -9.55 12.03 -26.03
C GLU A 80 -10.57 13.15 -25.69
N LYS A 81 -10.62 13.57 -24.43
CA LYS A 81 -11.51 14.66 -23.95
C LYS A 81 -10.87 16.03 -24.01
N ASN A 82 -9.65 16.17 -24.53
CA ASN A 82 -8.84 17.40 -24.48
C ASN A 82 -8.74 18.00 -23.07
N MET A 83 -8.67 17.19 -22.03
CA MET A 83 -8.55 17.62 -20.64
C MET A 83 -7.07 17.59 -20.19
N PRO A 84 -6.64 18.50 -19.29
CA PRO A 84 -5.29 18.48 -18.74
C PRO A 84 -5.04 17.18 -17.94
N GLN A 85 -3.85 16.58 -18.11
CA GLN A 85 -3.48 15.35 -17.38
C GLN A 85 -3.43 15.53 -15.86
N GLU A 86 -3.28 16.76 -15.37
CA GLU A 86 -3.29 17.11 -13.95
C GLU A 86 -4.61 16.82 -13.25
N VAL A 87 -5.71 16.69 -13.97
CA VAL A 87 -7.04 16.35 -13.45
C VAL A 87 -7.13 14.89 -13.03
N GLY A 88 -6.36 14.01 -13.65
CA GLY A 88 -6.35 12.60 -13.37
C GLY A 88 -5.70 12.22 -12.02
N SER A 89 -6.18 11.15 -11.43
CA SER A 89 -5.68 10.64 -10.15
C SER A 89 -4.45 9.73 -10.30
N PHE A 90 -4.30 9.07 -11.44
CA PHE A 90 -3.24 8.11 -11.73
C PHE A 90 -2.37 8.50 -12.92
N THR A 91 -2.69 9.57 -13.61
CA THR A 91 -2.02 10.06 -14.83
C THR A 91 -0.59 10.50 -14.60
N ARG A 92 -0.26 10.96 -13.40
CA ARG A 92 1.11 11.31 -13.03
C ARG A 92 1.88 10.06 -12.67
N PHE A 93 2.74 9.63 -13.56
CA PHE A 93 3.70 8.59 -13.24
C PHE A 93 4.82 9.15 -12.34
N PRO A 94 5.39 8.30 -11.46
CA PRO A 94 6.48 8.72 -10.58
C PRO A 94 7.77 8.88 -11.38
N ASP A 95 8.65 9.77 -10.92
CA ASP A 95 10.01 9.91 -11.45
C ASP A 95 10.92 8.78 -10.97
N ILE A 96 10.57 8.12 -9.86
CA ILE A 96 11.28 6.96 -9.32
C ILE A 96 10.33 6.08 -8.50
N ILE A 97 10.50 4.77 -8.60
CA ILE A 97 9.81 3.78 -7.77
C ILE A 97 10.77 3.24 -6.73
N MET A 98 10.39 3.29 -5.46
CA MET A 98 11.14 2.69 -4.37
C MET A 98 10.45 1.44 -3.84
N MET A 99 11.16 0.32 -3.86
CA MET A 99 10.67 -0.96 -3.34
C MET A 99 11.19 -1.16 -1.91
N ASP A 100 10.30 -1.51 -0.97
CA ASP A 100 10.68 -1.85 0.40
C ASP A 100 11.24 -3.29 0.48
N GLY A 101 12.24 -3.54 -0.34
CA GLY A 101 12.92 -4.82 -0.46
C GLY A 101 14.05 -4.77 -1.46
N GLY A 102 14.80 -5.87 -1.49
CA GLY A 102 16.00 -5.98 -2.32
C GLY A 102 15.70 -6.42 -3.76
N ARG A 103 16.72 -7.06 -4.35
CA ARG A 103 16.79 -7.46 -5.76
C ARG A 103 15.53 -8.11 -6.32
N GLY A 104 14.92 -9.06 -5.60
CA GLY A 104 13.75 -9.79 -6.11
C GLY A 104 12.56 -8.88 -6.37
N GLN A 105 12.28 -7.95 -5.47
CA GLN A 105 11.15 -7.00 -5.63
C GLN A 105 11.44 -5.97 -6.73
N VAL A 106 12.68 -5.50 -6.85
CA VAL A 106 13.10 -4.61 -7.94
C VAL A 106 12.91 -5.29 -9.29
N ASN A 107 13.32 -6.54 -9.43
CA ASN A 107 13.20 -7.28 -10.69
C ASN A 107 11.74 -7.45 -11.13
N ILE A 108 10.82 -7.75 -10.20
CA ILE A 108 9.38 -7.82 -10.53
C ILE A 108 8.85 -6.46 -10.99
N CYS A 109 9.27 -5.37 -10.34
CA CYS A 109 8.85 -4.03 -10.77
C CYS A 109 9.38 -3.70 -12.17
N LEU A 110 10.64 -3.98 -12.45
CA LEU A 110 11.24 -3.79 -13.78
C LEU A 110 10.54 -4.63 -14.85
N GLN A 111 10.22 -5.89 -14.55
CA GLN A 111 9.48 -6.76 -15.45
C GLN A 111 8.11 -6.15 -15.83
N VAL A 112 7.34 -5.67 -14.85
CA VAL A 112 6.03 -5.04 -15.12
C VAL A 112 6.18 -3.76 -15.96
N LEU A 113 7.21 -2.95 -15.68
CA LEU A 113 7.46 -1.74 -16.48
C LEU A 113 7.82 -2.08 -17.91
N GLU A 114 8.65 -3.09 -18.13
CA GLU A 114 9.00 -3.60 -19.46
C GLU A 114 7.76 -4.10 -20.22
N GLU A 115 6.92 -4.94 -19.57
CA GLU A 115 5.66 -5.45 -20.14
C GLU A 115 4.70 -4.32 -20.56
N LEU A 116 4.73 -3.19 -19.86
CA LEU A 116 3.88 -2.03 -20.14
C LEU A 116 4.56 -0.95 -21.01
N GLY A 117 5.82 -1.14 -21.39
CA GLY A 117 6.58 -0.18 -22.18
C GLY A 117 6.87 1.13 -21.44
N LEU A 118 7.03 1.08 -20.11
CA LEU A 118 7.30 2.23 -19.26
C LEU A 118 8.77 2.28 -18.85
N ASP A 119 9.39 3.44 -18.99
CA ASP A 119 10.77 3.70 -18.55
C ASP A 119 10.76 4.56 -17.27
N ILE A 120 10.70 3.90 -16.12
CA ILE A 120 10.72 4.54 -14.80
C ILE A 120 11.83 3.91 -13.97
N PRO A 121 12.76 4.68 -13.41
CA PRO A 121 13.82 4.17 -12.54
C PRO A 121 13.25 3.44 -11.31
N VAL A 122 13.80 2.26 -11.00
CA VAL A 122 13.39 1.46 -9.84
C VAL A 122 14.55 1.27 -8.89
N CYS A 123 14.33 1.55 -7.62
CA CYS A 123 15.31 1.42 -6.56
C CYS A 123 14.77 0.53 -5.43
N GLY A 124 15.56 -0.40 -4.93
CA GLY A 124 15.24 -1.22 -3.75
C GLY A 124 15.91 -0.69 -2.49
N MET A 125 15.26 -0.81 -1.36
CA MET A 125 15.84 -0.51 -0.04
C MET A 125 16.42 -1.80 0.55
N VAL A 126 17.74 -1.89 0.60
CA VAL A 126 18.46 -3.04 1.18
C VAL A 126 18.51 -2.89 2.69
N LYS A 127 18.08 -3.93 3.39
CA LYS A 127 18.03 -3.96 4.86
C LYS A 127 19.20 -4.77 5.44
N ASP A 128 19.67 -4.34 6.60
CA ASP A 128 20.59 -5.13 7.43
C ASP A 128 19.82 -6.20 8.24
N ASP A 129 20.55 -6.99 9.02
CA ASP A 129 20.01 -8.06 9.86
C ASP A 129 19.04 -7.51 10.95
N ASN A 130 19.13 -6.23 11.26
CA ASN A 130 18.23 -5.53 12.19
C ASN A 130 17.03 -4.87 11.47
N HIS A 131 16.78 -5.21 10.21
CA HIS A 131 15.72 -4.65 9.36
C HIS A 131 15.83 -3.14 9.10
N ARG A 132 17.02 -2.53 9.29
CA ARG A 132 17.29 -1.13 9.00
C ARG A 132 17.88 -0.99 7.60
N THR A 133 17.51 0.05 6.89
CA THR A 133 18.09 0.33 5.57
C THR A 133 19.59 0.57 5.71
N ARG A 134 20.39 -0.22 4.99
CA ARG A 134 21.86 -0.10 4.93
C ARG A 134 22.37 0.44 3.60
N GLY A 135 21.55 0.30 2.54
CA GLY A 135 21.93 0.68 1.19
C GLY A 135 20.72 0.73 0.27
N LEU A 136 20.97 1.13 -0.96
CA LEU A 136 20.02 1.08 -2.06
C LEU A 136 20.48 0.06 -3.09
N TYR A 137 19.53 -0.62 -3.72
CA TYR A 137 19.78 -1.50 -4.85
C TYR A 137 19.26 -0.82 -6.12
N PHE A 138 20.17 -0.48 -7.02
CA PHE A 138 19.87 0.22 -8.25
C PHE A 138 20.79 -0.27 -9.38
N HIS A 139 20.24 -0.47 -10.57
CA HIS A 139 20.99 -1.03 -11.74
C HIS A 139 21.84 -2.26 -11.40
N ASN A 140 21.29 -3.21 -10.68
CA ASN A 140 21.97 -4.44 -10.25
C ASN A 140 23.17 -4.24 -9.31
N VAL A 141 23.33 -3.04 -8.75
CA VAL A 141 24.41 -2.72 -7.81
C VAL A 141 23.81 -2.28 -6.48
N GLU A 142 24.41 -2.74 -5.39
CA GLU A 142 24.12 -2.22 -4.06
C GLU A 142 24.98 -0.97 -3.80
N ILE A 143 24.32 0.14 -3.57
CA ILE A 143 24.94 1.43 -3.29
C ILE A 143 24.85 1.69 -1.79
N PRO A 144 25.98 1.76 -1.07
CA PRO A 144 25.97 2.10 0.34
C PRO A 144 25.48 3.54 0.53
N ILE A 145 24.73 3.78 1.62
CA ILE A 145 24.22 5.11 1.94
C ILE A 145 24.98 5.64 3.15
N ASP A 146 25.41 6.91 3.07
CA ASP A 146 25.86 7.64 4.25
C ASP A 146 24.69 7.84 5.22
N ARG A 147 24.81 7.21 6.41
CA ARG A 147 23.78 7.24 7.46
C ARG A 147 23.59 8.64 8.08
N HIS A 148 24.54 9.54 7.91
CA HIS A 148 24.47 10.92 8.39
C HIS A 148 23.96 11.90 7.33
N GLY A 149 23.89 11.47 6.06
CA GLY A 149 23.46 12.29 4.94
C GLY A 149 21.96 12.56 4.90
N GLU A 150 21.57 13.66 4.28
CA GLU A 150 20.17 14.06 4.09
C GLU A 150 19.38 13.03 3.26
N GLY A 151 20.06 12.35 2.32
CA GLY A 151 19.46 11.26 1.54
C GLY A 151 18.98 10.11 2.43
N PHE A 152 19.79 9.69 3.41
CA PHE A 152 19.41 8.65 4.35
C PHE A 152 18.21 9.07 5.21
N LYS A 153 18.21 10.31 5.71
CA LYS A 153 17.08 10.85 6.48
C LYS A 153 15.78 10.86 5.67
N LEU A 154 15.87 11.18 4.36
CA LEU A 154 14.72 11.15 3.48
C LEU A 154 14.21 9.71 3.30
N ILE A 155 15.10 8.76 3.01
CA ILE A 155 14.74 7.35 2.81
C ILE A 155 14.11 6.76 4.07
N THR A 156 14.65 7.06 5.25
CA THR A 156 14.09 6.63 6.53
C THR A 156 12.66 7.18 6.70
N ARG A 157 12.45 8.47 6.47
CA ARG A 157 11.09 9.07 6.54
C ARG A 157 10.12 8.44 5.54
N ILE A 158 10.58 8.11 4.33
CA ILE A 158 9.79 7.42 3.32
C ILE A 158 9.40 6.04 3.83
N GLN A 159 10.34 5.29 4.38
CA GLN A 159 10.11 3.95 4.91
C GLN A 159 9.15 3.97 6.10
N ASP A 160 9.37 4.86 7.05
CA ASP A 160 8.53 5.01 8.24
C ASP A 160 7.08 5.34 7.86
N GLU A 161 6.88 6.26 6.92
CA GLU A 161 5.55 6.64 6.45
C GLU A 161 4.85 5.50 5.69
N ALA A 162 5.59 4.77 4.87
CA ALA A 162 5.07 3.60 4.17
C ALA A 162 4.63 2.50 5.16
N HIS A 163 5.44 2.24 6.18
CA HIS A 163 5.12 1.32 7.27
C HIS A 163 3.92 1.80 8.08
N ARG A 164 3.89 3.08 8.48
CA ARG A 164 2.77 3.68 9.20
C ARG A 164 1.45 3.47 8.44
N PHE A 165 1.43 3.79 7.15
CA PHE A 165 0.24 3.67 6.30
C PHE A 165 -0.20 2.21 6.14
N ALA A 166 0.75 1.29 5.99
CA ALA A 166 0.48 -0.14 5.93
C ALA A 166 -0.14 -0.68 7.23
N ILE A 167 0.40 -0.30 8.39
CA ILE A 167 -0.14 -0.68 9.71
C ILE A 167 -1.55 -0.13 9.91
N GLU A 168 -1.77 1.15 9.60
CA GLU A 168 -3.09 1.79 9.69
C GLU A 168 -4.12 1.06 8.82
N TYR A 169 -3.73 0.67 7.61
CA TYR A 169 -4.58 -0.12 6.74
C TYR A 169 -4.96 -1.47 7.36
N HIS A 170 -3.99 -2.18 7.96
CA HIS A 170 -4.24 -3.44 8.66
C HIS A 170 -5.19 -3.27 9.84
N ARG A 171 -4.97 -2.26 10.67
CA ARG A 171 -5.82 -1.99 11.85
C ARG A 171 -7.27 -1.71 11.43
N SER A 172 -7.46 -0.90 10.39
CA SER A 172 -8.81 -0.58 9.88
C SER A 172 -9.57 -1.81 9.37
N LEU A 173 -8.86 -2.82 8.91
CA LEU A 173 -9.45 -4.06 8.40
C LEU A 173 -9.74 -5.08 9.50
N ARG A 174 -8.86 -5.17 10.50
CA ARG A 174 -9.11 -5.99 11.69
C ARG A 174 -10.36 -5.51 12.40
N SER A 175 -10.48 -4.20 12.63
CA SER A 175 -11.68 -3.60 13.21
C SER A 175 -12.93 -3.99 12.42
N LYS A 176 -12.91 -3.86 11.08
CA LYS A 176 -14.06 -4.26 10.24
C LYS A 176 -14.38 -5.76 10.32
N ASN A 177 -13.36 -6.63 10.31
CA ASN A 177 -13.54 -8.08 10.37
C ASN A 177 -14.01 -8.54 11.77
N GLN A 178 -13.51 -7.95 12.85
CA GLN A 178 -13.98 -8.22 14.21
C GLN A 178 -15.44 -7.82 14.39
N ILE A 179 -15.83 -6.66 13.87
CA ILE A 179 -17.23 -6.19 13.87
C ILE A 179 -18.12 -7.16 13.10
N HIS A 180 -17.64 -7.66 11.94
CA HIS A 180 -18.38 -8.65 11.14
C HIS A 180 -18.57 -9.95 11.92
N SER A 181 -17.55 -10.45 12.59
CA SER A 181 -17.61 -11.72 13.33
C SER A 181 -18.54 -11.64 14.54
N VAL A 182 -18.38 -10.65 15.40
CA VAL A 182 -19.14 -10.57 16.67
C VAL A 182 -20.64 -10.30 16.45
N LEU A 183 -21.00 -9.45 15.50
CA LEU A 183 -22.42 -9.16 15.22
C LEU A 183 -23.10 -10.20 14.33
N ASP A 184 -22.33 -10.96 13.54
CA ASP A 184 -22.87 -12.04 12.70
C ASP A 184 -23.19 -13.32 13.52
N GLU A 185 -22.59 -13.47 14.71
CA GLU A 185 -22.89 -14.57 15.63
C GLU A 185 -24.19 -14.37 16.41
N ILE A 186 -24.79 -13.17 16.35
CA ILE A 186 -26.03 -12.86 17.07
C ILE A 186 -27.22 -13.16 16.15
N GLU A 187 -28.04 -14.11 16.56
CA GLU A 187 -29.25 -14.48 15.84
C GLU A 187 -30.20 -13.28 15.67
N GLY A 188 -30.68 -13.04 14.45
CA GLY A 188 -31.54 -11.90 14.12
C GLY A 188 -30.83 -10.61 13.73
N ILE A 189 -29.50 -10.51 13.83
CA ILE A 189 -28.73 -9.35 13.34
C ILE A 189 -28.23 -9.61 11.92
N GLY A 190 -29.08 -9.33 10.95
CA GLY A 190 -28.69 -9.34 9.54
C GLY A 190 -27.92 -8.07 9.10
N PRO A 191 -27.47 -8.01 7.81
CA PRO A 191 -26.64 -6.91 7.31
C PRO A 191 -27.24 -5.51 7.48
N ALA A 192 -28.57 -5.37 7.40
CA ALA A 192 -29.26 -4.10 7.56
C ALA A 192 -29.20 -3.59 9.00
N ARG A 193 -29.51 -4.46 9.99
CA ARG A 193 -29.45 -4.11 11.41
C ARG A 193 -28.04 -3.82 11.86
N ARG A 194 -27.07 -4.64 11.44
CA ARG A 194 -25.64 -4.39 11.68
C ARG A 194 -25.20 -3.01 11.18
N LYS A 195 -25.61 -2.62 9.97
CA LYS A 195 -25.29 -1.30 9.39
C LYS A 195 -25.91 -0.16 10.22
N ALA A 196 -27.12 -0.35 10.72
CA ALA A 196 -27.81 0.62 11.57
C ALA A 196 -27.11 0.77 12.92
N LEU A 197 -26.80 -0.34 13.62
CA LEU A 197 -26.07 -0.35 14.90
C LEU A 197 -24.70 0.33 14.76
N MET A 198 -23.93 -0.01 13.73
CA MET A 198 -22.61 0.59 13.50
C MET A 198 -22.68 2.07 13.18
N LYS A 199 -23.73 2.53 12.49
CA LYS A 199 -23.95 3.95 12.22
C LYS A 199 -24.31 4.74 13.47
N HIS A 200 -25.07 4.12 14.38
CA HIS A 200 -25.53 4.77 15.62
C HIS A 200 -24.43 4.79 16.69
N PHE A 201 -23.83 3.65 16.98
CA PHE A 201 -22.86 3.50 18.07
C PHE A 201 -21.40 3.75 17.68
N MET A 202 -21.10 3.85 16.39
CA MET A 202 -19.76 4.09 15.83
C MET A 202 -18.65 3.07 16.23
N GLY A 203 -19.00 1.98 16.92
CA GLY A 203 -18.04 0.92 17.33
C GLY A 203 -18.69 -0.20 18.13
N VAL A 204 -18.07 -1.40 18.10
CA VAL A 204 -18.57 -2.59 18.81
C VAL A 204 -18.47 -2.42 20.32
N GLU A 205 -17.45 -1.76 20.83
CA GLU A 205 -17.30 -1.47 22.27
C GLU A 205 -18.48 -0.68 22.81
N LYS A 206 -18.93 0.35 22.11
CA LYS A 206 -20.10 1.14 22.48
C LYS A 206 -21.40 0.34 22.40
N ILE A 207 -21.50 -0.60 21.46
CA ILE A 207 -22.65 -1.52 21.38
C ILE A 207 -22.68 -2.46 22.59
N LYS A 208 -21.52 -2.93 23.06
CA LYS A 208 -21.40 -3.79 24.25
C LYS A 208 -21.73 -3.06 25.56
N GLU A 209 -21.47 -1.77 25.61
CA GLU A 209 -21.74 -0.90 26.77
C GLU A 209 -23.18 -0.35 26.77
N ALA A 210 -23.86 -0.44 25.64
CA ALA A 210 -25.23 0.08 25.48
C ALA A 210 -26.24 -0.76 26.27
N THR A 211 -27.24 -0.07 26.82
CA THR A 211 -28.38 -0.74 27.47
C THR A 211 -29.33 -1.33 26.44
N VAL A 212 -30.21 -2.25 26.89
CA VAL A 212 -31.22 -2.89 26.01
C VAL A 212 -32.20 -1.84 25.41
N GLU A 213 -32.38 -0.72 26.10
CA GLU A 213 -33.28 0.37 25.66
C GLU A 213 -32.63 1.26 24.58
N GLU A 214 -31.29 1.23 24.47
CA GLU A 214 -30.52 1.98 23.48
C GLU A 214 -30.27 1.20 22.19
N LEU A 215 -30.47 -0.14 22.21
CA LEU A 215 -30.27 -1.06 21.09
C LEU A 215 -31.52 -1.22 20.21
#